data_011359477eb2d17e8ef17fe6d7434fd6
#
_entry.id   011359477eb2d17e8ef17fe6d7434fd6
#
_cell.length_a   1.000
_cell.length_b   1.000
_cell.length_c   1.000
_cell.angle_alpha   90.00
_cell.angle_beta   90.00
_cell.angle_gamma   90.00
#
_symmetry.space_group_name_H-M   'P 1'
#
loop_
_entity.id
_entity.type
_entity.pdbx_description
1 polymer ?
#
loop_
_entity_poly.entity_id
_entity_poly.type
_entity_poly.pdbx_seq_one_letter_code
_entity_poly.pdbx_strand_id
1 'polypeptide(L)'
;TKSWGFDMLISHAAATYRELEQQFEVELYHPIPLVRYCQNSSDVKRLGRRMRNPRYANVLGDPIDKGDGPDSFEDTHGSFQIKQAAYVRLPLLLQTLREHFAQAGIFRDETFSHANLTRQDSQWSYHDLEADHVIFSEGVGMQDNPWFNWLPLTPAKGETLILECPTLNLPRAIYHHRKWLLPYGDHTFRLGATFDSNDATPEPTAAGARELLDAARSFIAPQHALTVKQHHAGLRPSTKDIRPFIGNHPTEAGLHIFNGLGSKGASLAPELIRQFLAHLLGGQPLDPEIDIARFVETVTNPPQTDATH
;
A
#
# COMPACT_ATOMS: atom_id res chain seq x y z
N THR A 1 -7.07 -12.00 6.11
CA THR A 1 -6.41 -10.73 6.43
C THR A 1 -7.27 -9.95 7.40
N LYS A 2 -6.66 -9.17 8.27
CA LYS A 2 -7.35 -8.20 9.12
C LYS A 2 -7.38 -6.82 8.40
N SER A 3 -7.62 -6.83 7.10
CA SER A 3 -7.70 -5.56 6.38
C SER A 3 -9.04 -4.91 6.66
N TRP A 4 -8.99 -3.66 7.08
CA TRP A 4 -10.15 -2.79 7.16
C TRP A 4 -10.80 -2.68 5.78
N GLY A 5 -12.12 -2.70 5.70
CA GLY A 5 -12.86 -2.52 4.45
C GLY A 5 -12.64 -3.57 3.35
N PHE A 6 -12.10 -4.75 3.69
CA PHE A 6 -11.67 -5.77 2.72
C PHE A 6 -12.73 -6.13 1.66
N ASP A 7 -13.97 -6.28 2.08
CA ASP A 7 -15.05 -6.75 1.19
C ASP A 7 -15.46 -5.67 0.14
N MET A 8 -15.31 -4.38 0.48
CA MET A 8 -15.59 -3.26 -0.42
C MET A 8 -14.41 -2.92 -1.35
N LEU A 9 -13.19 -3.02 -0.84
CA LEU A 9 -12.01 -2.43 -1.48
C LEU A 9 -11.53 -3.20 -2.71
N ILE A 10 -11.63 -4.53 -2.71
CA ILE A 10 -11.08 -5.34 -3.81
C ILE A 10 -11.91 -5.21 -5.08
N SER A 11 -13.24 -5.22 -4.97
CA SER A 11 -14.12 -5.10 -6.13
C SER A 11 -13.99 -3.74 -6.80
N HIS A 12 -13.96 -2.65 -6.03
CA HIS A 12 -13.79 -1.30 -6.57
C HIS A 12 -12.40 -1.10 -7.17
N ALA A 13 -11.35 -1.57 -6.50
CA ALA A 13 -10.00 -1.45 -7.03
C ALA A 13 -9.84 -2.13 -8.39
N ALA A 14 -10.35 -3.34 -8.55
CA ALA A 14 -10.30 -4.06 -9.82
C ALA A 14 -11.05 -3.33 -10.95
N ALA A 15 -12.24 -2.79 -10.65
CA ALA A 15 -13.03 -2.02 -11.62
C ALA A 15 -12.30 -0.76 -12.07
N THR A 16 -11.83 0.05 -11.12
CA THR A 16 -11.11 1.31 -11.41
C THR A 16 -9.85 1.08 -12.24
N TYR A 17 -9.04 0.06 -11.91
CA TYR A 17 -7.84 -0.21 -12.71
C TYR A 17 -8.17 -0.67 -14.12
N ARG A 18 -9.25 -1.44 -14.35
CA ARG A 18 -9.70 -1.82 -15.67
C ARG A 18 -10.25 -0.64 -16.48
N GLU A 19 -10.93 0.29 -15.83
CA GLU A 19 -11.35 1.56 -16.46
C GLU A 19 -10.13 2.36 -16.91
N LEU A 20 -9.09 2.48 -16.07
CA LEU A 20 -7.84 3.15 -16.43
C LEU A 20 -7.09 2.42 -17.56
N GLU A 21 -7.09 1.08 -17.57
CA GLU A 21 -6.53 0.29 -18.68
C GLU A 21 -7.21 0.61 -20.01
N GLN A 22 -8.54 0.71 -20.01
CA GLN A 22 -9.32 1.06 -21.20
C GLN A 22 -9.08 2.51 -21.63
N GLN A 23 -9.04 3.44 -20.67
CA GLN A 23 -8.84 4.86 -20.95
C GLN A 23 -7.46 5.17 -21.53
N PHE A 24 -6.41 4.49 -21.05
CA PHE A 24 -5.03 4.79 -21.40
C PHE A 24 -4.38 3.73 -22.33
N GLU A 25 -5.12 2.71 -22.72
CA GLU A 25 -4.65 1.60 -23.56
C GLU A 25 -3.36 0.92 -22.99
N VAL A 26 -3.31 0.73 -21.70
CA VAL A 26 -2.18 0.11 -20.97
C VAL A 26 -2.62 -1.08 -20.13
N GLU A 27 -1.75 -2.05 -19.89
CA GLU A 27 -2.03 -3.20 -19.05
C GLU A 27 -1.50 -2.94 -17.62
N LEU A 28 -2.39 -2.73 -16.66
CA LEU A 28 -2.07 -2.35 -15.27
C LEU A 28 -2.41 -3.42 -14.26
N TYR A 29 -3.59 -4.03 -14.38
CA TYR A 29 -4.17 -4.92 -13.38
C TYR A 29 -4.05 -6.38 -13.80
N HIS A 30 -3.25 -7.12 -13.05
CA HIS A 30 -2.97 -8.53 -13.32
C HIS A 30 -3.61 -9.42 -12.25
N PRO A 31 -4.80 -10.01 -12.53
CA PRO A 31 -5.34 -11.04 -11.65
C PRO A 31 -4.38 -12.24 -11.63
N ILE A 32 -4.02 -12.66 -10.44
CA ILE A 32 -3.08 -13.76 -10.23
C ILE A 32 -3.38 -14.42 -8.88
N PRO A 33 -3.43 -15.76 -8.79
CA PRO A 33 -3.66 -16.41 -7.52
C PRO A 33 -2.52 -16.12 -6.53
N LEU A 34 -2.85 -16.02 -5.24
CA LEU A 34 -1.86 -15.97 -4.19
C LEU A 34 -1.89 -17.28 -3.42
N VAL A 35 -0.78 -18.00 -3.41
CA VAL A 35 -0.58 -19.24 -2.63
C VAL A 35 0.09 -18.86 -1.31
N ARG A 36 -0.62 -19.07 -0.21
CA ARG A 36 -0.10 -18.78 1.13
C ARG A 36 0.26 -20.05 1.86
N TYR A 37 1.53 -20.19 2.21
CA TYR A 37 2.05 -21.31 2.96
C TYR A 37 1.82 -21.15 4.46
N CYS A 38 1.44 -22.23 5.12
CA CYS A 38 1.32 -22.30 6.56
C CYS A 38 2.72 -22.43 7.17
N GLN A 39 3.04 -21.61 8.16
CA GLN A 39 4.37 -21.60 8.79
C GLN A 39 4.46 -22.55 9.99
N ASN A 40 3.33 -22.97 10.53
CA ASN A 40 3.23 -23.83 11.71
C ASN A 40 1.81 -24.40 11.84
N SER A 41 1.66 -25.36 12.76
CA SER A 41 0.37 -26.02 13.03
C SER A 41 -0.74 -25.05 13.51
N SER A 42 -0.39 -23.91 14.10
CA SER A 42 -1.37 -22.89 14.49
C SER A 42 -1.98 -22.20 13.26
N ASP A 43 -1.17 -21.98 12.21
CA ASP A 43 -1.64 -21.46 10.95
C ASP A 43 -2.62 -22.42 10.28
N VAL A 44 -2.31 -23.70 10.25
CA VAL A 44 -3.20 -24.76 9.72
C VAL A 44 -4.55 -24.78 10.45
N LYS A 45 -4.53 -24.76 11.80
CA LYS A 45 -5.75 -24.71 12.63
C LYS A 45 -6.56 -23.42 12.35
N ARG A 46 -5.89 -22.28 12.16
CA ARG A 46 -6.53 -21.01 11.84
C ARG A 46 -7.16 -21.03 10.46
N LEU A 47 -6.49 -21.61 9.48
CA LEU A 47 -7.02 -21.84 8.13
C LEU A 47 -8.30 -22.66 8.20
N GLY A 48 -8.27 -23.83 8.83
CA GLY A 48 -9.44 -24.71 8.96
C GLY A 48 -10.66 -24.04 9.61
N ARG A 49 -10.44 -23.12 10.58
CA ARG A 49 -11.55 -22.31 11.14
C ARG A 49 -12.09 -21.29 10.14
N ARG A 50 -11.22 -20.65 9.35
CA ARG A 50 -11.63 -19.67 8.34
C ARG A 50 -12.40 -20.32 7.19
N MET A 51 -11.97 -21.48 6.74
CA MET A 51 -12.64 -22.22 5.66
C MET A 51 -14.08 -22.63 6.02
N ARG A 52 -14.36 -22.88 7.30
CA ARG A 52 -15.73 -23.15 7.78
C ARG A 52 -16.61 -21.91 7.92
N ASN A 53 -16.04 -20.70 7.77
CA ASN A 53 -16.78 -19.46 7.87
C ASN A 53 -17.23 -18.98 6.49
N PRO A 54 -18.54 -18.87 6.21
CA PRO A 54 -19.08 -18.49 4.90
C PRO A 54 -18.53 -17.16 4.36
N ARG A 55 -18.13 -16.24 5.23
CA ARG A 55 -17.51 -14.96 4.85
C ARG A 55 -16.26 -15.13 3.97
N TYR A 56 -15.56 -16.25 4.10
CA TYR A 56 -14.32 -16.48 3.35
C TYR A 56 -14.49 -17.42 2.14
N ALA A 57 -15.71 -17.92 1.86
CA ALA A 57 -15.96 -18.91 0.81
C ALA A 57 -15.52 -18.43 -0.58
N ASN A 58 -15.73 -17.15 -0.90
CA ASN A 58 -15.35 -16.57 -2.18
C ASN A 58 -13.88 -16.15 -2.25
N VAL A 59 -13.16 -16.15 -1.12
CA VAL A 59 -11.78 -15.65 -1.02
C VAL A 59 -10.78 -16.78 -0.90
N LEU A 60 -11.09 -17.79 -0.08
CA LEU A 60 -10.21 -18.94 0.13
C LEU A 60 -10.47 -20.02 -0.92
N GLY A 61 -9.39 -20.54 -1.50
CA GLY A 61 -9.38 -21.75 -2.29
C GLY A 61 -9.20 -22.97 -1.40
N ASP A 62 -9.15 -24.13 -2.04
CA ASP A 62 -8.92 -25.39 -1.35
C ASP A 62 -7.54 -25.43 -0.70
N PRO A 63 -7.40 -26.16 0.41
CA PRO A 63 -6.10 -26.41 0.98
C PRO A 63 -5.27 -27.27 0.02
N ILE A 64 -3.97 -27.03 0.03
CA ILE A 64 -2.97 -27.82 -0.66
C ILE A 64 -2.19 -28.55 0.42
N ASP A 65 -2.19 -29.86 0.39
CA ASP A 65 -1.53 -30.65 1.42
C ASP A 65 -0.01 -30.50 1.33
N LYS A 66 0.65 -30.84 2.44
CA LYS A 66 2.10 -30.81 2.52
C LYS A 66 2.72 -31.68 1.42
N GLY A 67 3.59 -31.08 0.62
CA GLY A 67 4.30 -31.74 -0.48
C GLY A 67 3.55 -31.76 -1.81
N ASP A 68 2.31 -31.29 -1.88
CA ASP A 68 1.55 -31.19 -3.14
C ASP A 68 1.80 -29.88 -3.90
N GLY A 69 2.62 -29.00 -3.33
CA GLY A 69 3.07 -27.76 -3.95
C GLY A 69 4.27 -27.96 -4.89
N PRO A 70 4.80 -26.88 -5.50
CA PRO A 70 5.99 -26.97 -6.32
C PRO A 70 7.20 -27.52 -5.54
N ASP A 71 7.92 -28.48 -6.11
CA ASP A 71 9.14 -29.09 -5.54
C ASP A 71 10.26 -28.07 -5.22
N SER A 72 10.14 -26.87 -5.79
CA SER A 72 11.07 -25.76 -5.53
C SER A 72 10.92 -25.14 -4.15
N PHE A 73 9.89 -25.54 -3.37
CA PHE A 73 9.62 -24.98 -2.06
C PHE A 73 9.67 -26.05 -0.96
N GLU A 74 10.26 -25.71 0.16
CA GLU A 74 10.23 -26.52 1.38
C GLU A 74 8.89 -26.31 2.11
N ASP A 75 7.84 -27.01 1.67
CA ASP A 75 6.53 -26.96 2.29
C ASP A 75 6.41 -27.99 3.42
N THR A 76 6.40 -27.52 4.66
CA THR A 76 6.33 -28.37 5.84
C THR A 76 4.93 -28.47 6.46
N HIS A 77 4.00 -27.60 6.09
CA HIS A 77 2.68 -27.48 6.73
C HIS A 77 1.51 -27.31 5.76
N GLY A 78 1.76 -27.46 4.47
CA GLY A 78 0.76 -27.20 3.43
C GLY A 78 0.50 -25.72 3.19
N SER A 79 -0.35 -25.46 2.23
CA SER A 79 -0.65 -24.10 1.77
C SER A 79 -2.14 -23.98 1.41
N PHE A 80 -2.55 -22.79 0.99
CA PHE A 80 -3.88 -22.53 0.47
C PHE A 80 -3.87 -21.38 -0.50
N GLN A 81 -4.80 -21.40 -1.43
CA GLN A 81 -4.95 -20.35 -2.40
C GLN A 81 -5.86 -19.22 -1.88
N ILE A 82 -5.50 -17.98 -2.18
CA ILE A 82 -6.39 -16.82 -2.10
C ILE A 82 -6.80 -16.49 -3.55
N LYS A 83 -8.11 -16.64 -3.85
CA LYS A 83 -8.66 -16.57 -5.21
C LYS A 83 -8.69 -15.15 -5.76
N GLN A 84 -9.01 -14.18 -4.91
CA GLN A 84 -9.16 -12.77 -5.30
C GLN A 84 -7.87 -12.01 -4.98
N ALA A 85 -6.82 -12.32 -5.71
CA ALA A 85 -5.55 -11.63 -5.60
C ALA A 85 -5.14 -11.06 -6.96
N ALA A 86 -4.37 -9.99 -6.93
CA ALA A 86 -3.82 -9.34 -8.11
C ALA A 86 -2.58 -8.54 -7.73
N TYR A 87 -1.80 -8.15 -8.73
CA TYR A 87 -0.87 -7.04 -8.59
C TYR A 87 -1.17 -5.95 -9.62
N VAL A 88 -0.75 -4.72 -9.31
CA VAL A 88 -0.89 -3.57 -10.19
C VAL A 88 0.49 -3.05 -10.56
N ARG A 89 0.70 -2.72 -11.82
CA ARG A 89 1.92 -2.10 -12.33
C ARG A 89 1.95 -0.61 -11.98
N LEU A 90 2.09 -0.30 -10.69
CA LEU A 90 2.07 1.09 -10.20
C LEU A 90 3.08 2.03 -10.88
N PRO A 91 4.35 1.61 -11.16
CA PRO A 91 5.26 2.49 -11.90
C PRO A 91 4.73 2.89 -13.27
N LEU A 92 4.13 1.95 -14.01
CA LEU A 92 3.52 2.24 -15.31
C LEU A 92 2.31 3.18 -15.17
N LEU A 93 1.43 2.93 -14.20
CA LEU A 93 0.29 3.81 -13.92
C LEU A 93 0.73 5.24 -13.63
N LEU A 94 1.72 5.41 -12.75
CA LEU A 94 2.23 6.74 -12.38
C LEU A 94 2.86 7.45 -13.57
N GLN A 95 3.61 6.74 -14.40
CA GLN A 95 4.17 7.28 -15.64
C GLN A 95 3.07 7.72 -16.60
N THR A 96 2.09 6.85 -16.86
CA THR A 96 0.96 7.14 -17.77
C THR A 96 0.16 8.36 -17.33
N LEU A 97 -0.15 8.46 -16.02
CA LEU A 97 -0.88 9.61 -15.48
C LEU A 97 -0.05 10.89 -15.56
N ARG A 98 1.25 10.83 -15.26
CA ARG A 98 2.15 12.00 -15.39
C ARG A 98 2.23 12.51 -16.82
N GLU A 99 2.39 11.63 -17.78
CA GLU A 99 2.42 11.95 -19.19
C GLU A 99 1.08 12.56 -19.66
N HIS A 100 -0.03 11.97 -19.24
CA HIS A 100 -1.37 12.48 -19.56
C HIS A 100 -1.61 13.89 -19.02
N PHE A 101 -1.30 14.13 -17.75
CA PHE A 101 -1.48 15.45 -17.14
C PHE A 101 -0.50 16.49 -17.69
N ALA A 102 0.72 16.08 -18.05
CA ALA A 102 1.68 16.95 -18.71
C ALA A 102 1.21 17.38 -20.09
N GLN A 103 0.68 16.45 -20.91
CA GLN A 103 0.09 16.76 -22.22
C GLN A 103 -1.13 17.67 -22.11
N ALA A 104 -1.93 17.52 -21.06
CA ALA A 104 -3.07 18.39 -20.79
C ALA A 104 -2.67 19.77 -20.22
N GLY A 105 -1.39 20.03 -19.94
CA GLY A 105 -0.90 21.29 -19.38
C GLY A 105 -1.31 21.55 -17.93
N ILE A 106 -1.70 20.49 -17.19
CA ILE A 106 -2.15 20.57 -15.78
C ILE A 106 -1.21 19.87 -14.83
N PHE A 107 0.01 19.56 -15.26
CA PHE A 107 1.06 18.96 -14.44
C PHE A 107 2.26 19.91 -14.34
N ARG A 108 2.76 20.10 -13.13
CA ARG A 108 4.01 20.81 -12.85
C ARG A 108 4.99 19.86 -12.17
N ASP A 109 6.15 19.67 -12.78
CA ASP A 109 7.25 18.87 -12.21
C ASP A 109 8.16 19.77 -11.40
N GLU A 110 7.66 20.20 -10.24
CA GLU A 110 8.37 21.08 -9.33
C GLU A 110 8.22 20.63 -7.87
N THR A 111 9.14 21.05 -7.03
CA THR A 111 9.01 20.87 -5.58
C THR A 111 8.04 21.90 -5.03
N PHE A 112 6.93 21.44 -4.45
CA PHE A 112 5.97 22.32 -3.80
C PHE A 112 6.55 22.91 -2.52
N SER A 113 6.43 24.24 -2.37
CA SER A 113 6.89 24.98 -1.19
C SER A 113 5.68 25.50 -0.39
N HIS A 114 5.48 24.98 0.80
CA HIS A 114 4.40 25.43 1.69
C HIS A 114 4.44 26.95 1.96
N ALA A 115 5.64 27.53 2.01
CA ALA A 115 5.81 28.98 2.24
C ALA A 115 5.25 29.86 1.11
N ASN A 116 5.07 29.31 -0.10
CA ASN A 116 4.54 30.02 -1.24
C ASN A 116 3.02 29.86 -1.39
N LEU A 117 2.38 29.02 -0.56
CA LEU A 117 0.93 28.90 -0.52
C LEU A 117 0.37 29.95 0.43
N THR A 118 -0.39 30.87 -0.10
CA THR A 118 -1.01 31.96 0.65
C THR A 118 -2.51 31.99 0.44
N ARG A 119 -3.24 32.53 1.41
CA ARG A 119 -4.68 32.72 1.30
C ARG A 119 -4.98 34.16 0.94
N GLN A 120 -5.75 34.36 -0.11
CA GLN A 120 -6.25 35.68 -0.51
C GLN A 120 -7.79 35.60 -0.54
N ASP A 121 -8.43 36.35 0.37
CA ASP A 121 -9.88 36.30 0.57
C ASP A 121 -10.39 34.88 0.87
N SER A 122 -11.11 34.27 -0.09
CA SER A 122 -11.67 32.92 0.00
C SER A 122 -10.88 31.85 -0.74
N GLN A 123 -9.88 32.22 -1.54
CA GLN A 123 -9.10 31.33 -2.39
C GLN A 123 -7.67 31.16 -1.91
N TRP A 124 -7.05 30.04 -2.29
CA TRP A 124 -5.64 29.77 -2.10
C TRP A 124 -4.87 30.12 -3.35
N SER A 125 -3.74 30.80 -3.17
CA SER A 125 -2.85 31.24 -4.24
C SER A 125 -1.48 30.60 -4.11
N TYR A 126 -0.98 30.01 -5.19
CA TYR A 126 0.35 29.45 -5.31
C TYR A 126 1.00 29.87 -6.62
N HIS A 127 1.96 30.78 -6.56
CA HIS A 127 2.55 31.46 -7.73
C HIS A 127 1.47 32.12 -8.61
N ASP A 128 1.29 31.60 -9.82
CA ASP A 128 0.30 32.04 -10.82
C ASP A 128 -1.03 31.24 -10.76
N LEU A 129 -1.19 30.36 -9.80
CA LEU A 129 -2.39 29.53 -9.63
C LEU A 129 -3.27 30.08 -8.51
N GLU A 130 -4.57 30.05 -8.75
CA GLU A 130 -5.61 30.26 -7.75
C GLU A 130 -6.47 29.01 -7.66
N ALA A 131 -6.86 28.59 -6.46
CA ALA A 131 -7.63 27.39 -6.23
C ALA A 131 -8.60 27.55 -5.05
N ASP A 132 -9.80 27.02 -5.21
CA ASP A 132 -10.78 26.90 -4.12
C ASP A 132 -10.42 25.75 -3.17
N HIS A 133 -9.72 24.74 -3.70
CA HIS A 133 -9.34 23.53 -2.98
C HIS A 133 -7.88 23.16 -3.21
N VAL A 134 -7.14 22.95 -2.12
CA VAL A 134 -5.79 22.39 -2.14
C VAL A 134 -5.80 21.06 -1.41
N ILE A 135 -5.36 20.00 -2.08
CA ILE A 135 -5.37 18.64 -1.55
C ILE A 135 -3.93 18.16 -1.36
N PHE A 136 -3.53 17.92 -0.13
CA PHE A 136 -2.20 17.42 0.20
C PHE A 136 -2.15 15.89 0.16
N SER A 137 -1.28 15.34 -0.70
CA SER A 137 -1.05 13.89 -0.87
C SER A 137 0.44 13.56 -0.82
N GLU A 138 1.16 14.12 0.16
CA GLU A 138 2.61 14.25 0.24
C GLU A 138 3.31 12.99 0.78
N GLY A 139 2.55 11.95 1.14
CA GLY A 139 3.12 10.76 1.75
C GLY A 139 3.80 11.11 3.09
N VAL A 140 5.08 10.75 3.22
CA VAL A 140 5.84 11.06 4.45
C VAL A 140 6.22 12.53 4.58
N GLY A 141 6.25 13.28 3.48
CA GLY A 141 6.48 14.73 3.47
C GLY A 141 5.45 15.53 4.27
N MET A 142 4.29 14.92 4.55
CA MET A 142 3.26 15.52 5.43
C MET A 142 3.82 15.93 6.81
N GLN A 143 4.91 15.31 7.28
CA GLN A 143 5.52 15.66 8.57
C GLN A 143 6.06 17.12 8.60
N ASP A 144 6.39 17.66 7.43
CA ASP A 144 6.87 19.04 7.26
C ASP A 144 5.73 20.00 6.84
N ASN A 145 4.50 19.48 6.65
CA ASN A 145 3.36 20.30 6.25
C ASN A 145 2.83 21.12 7.43
N PRO A 146 2.83 22.46 7.38
CA PRO A 146 2.45 23.32 8.52
C PRO A 146 0.98 23.19 8.94
N TRP A 147 0.11 22.69 8.05
CA TRP A 147 -1.32 22.54 8.31
C TRP A 147 -1.72 21.16 8.80
N PHE A 148 -0.94 20.12 8.45
CA PHE A 148 -1.32 18.72 8.72
C PHE A 148 -0.30 17.90 9.53
N ASN A 149 0.85 18.49 9.94
CA ASN A 149 1.88 17.81 10.73
C ASN A 149 1.43 17.36 12.13
N TRP A 150 0.29 17.85 12.59
CA TRP A 150 -0.32 17.42 13.85
C TRP A 150 -0.97 16.02 13.77
N LEU A 151 -1.20 15.49 12.57
CA LEU A 151 -1.72 14.14 12.39
C LEU A 151 -0.66 13.09 12.72
N PRO A 152 -1.02 12.01 13.45
CA PRO A 152 -0.06 11.02 13.95
C PRO A 152 0.44 10.07 12.87
N LEU A 153 1.24 10.58 11.91
CA LEU A 153 1.92 9.77 10.92
C LEU A 153 3.06 8.97 11.56
N THR A 154 3.15 7.71 11.23
CA THR A 154 4.19 6.78 11.69
C THR A 154 4.86 6.13 10.47
N PRO A 155 5.81 6.80 9.81
CA PRO A 155 6.48 6.24 8.63
C PRO A 155 7.07 4.87 8.91
N ALA A 156 7.04 4.00 7.91
CA ALA A 156 7.66 2.69 8.01
C ALA A 156 8.39 2.35 6.71
N LYS A 157 9.68 2.04 6.84
CA LYS A 157 10.51 1.63 5.71
C LYS A 157 10.13 0.24 5.24
N GLY A 158 10.17 0.05 3.94
CA GLY A 158 9.97 -1.24 3.30
C GLY A 158 10.95 -1.45 2.17
N GLU A 159 11.62 -2.60 2.19
CA GLU A 159 12.60 -2.96 1.19
C GLU A 159 12.14 -4.16 0.39
N THR A 160 12.52 -4.21 -0.89
CA THR A 160 12.24 -5.31 -1.81
C THR A 160 13.46 -5.61 -2.68
N LEU A 161 13.63 -6.87 -3.06
CA LEU A 161 14.67 -7.31 -3.97
C LEU A 161 14.08 -7.75 -5.31
N ILE A 162 14.81 -7.48 -6.40
CA ILE A 162 14.65 -8.21 -7.65
C ILE A 162 15.72 -9.29 -7.67
N LEU A 163 15.28 -10.52 -7.74
CA LEU A 163 16.13 -11.72 -7.77
C LEU A 163 16.12 -12.34 -9.15
N GLU A 164 17.23 -12.90 -9.56
CA GLU A 164 17.35 -13.80 -10.70
C GLU A 164 17.66 -15.22 -10.20
N CYS A 165 16.95 -16.20 -10.74
CA CYS A 165 17.19 -17.61 -10.45
C CYS A 165 16.84 -18.46 -11.69
N PRO A 166 17.81 -18.78 -12.57
CA PRO A 166 17.57 -19.52 -13.82
C PRO A 166 16.97 -20.92 -13.63
N THR A 167 17.21 -21.52 -12.47
CA THR A 167 16.75 -22.89 -12.17
C THR A 167 15.35 -22.92 -11.52
N LEU A 168 14.82 -21.76 -11.11
CA LEU A 168 13.53 -21.67 -10.45
C LEU A 168 12.44 -21.41 -11.49
N ASN A 169 11.61 -22.43 -11.73
CA ASN A 169 10.48 -22.35 -12.64
C ASN A 169 9.19 -22.56 -11.83
N LEU A 170 8.41 -21.51 -11.67
CA LEU A 170 7.20 -21.51 -10.84
C LEU A 170 5.97 -21.24 -11.69
N PRO A 171 4.83 -21.91 -11.42
CA PRO A 171 3.54 -21.50 -11.93
C PRO A 171 3.26 -20.01 -11.62
N ARG A 172 2.49 -19.36 -12.48
CA ARG A 172 2.14 -17.95 -12.34
C ARG A 172 1.22 -17.74 -11.13
N ALA A 173 1.82 -17.48 -9.97
CA ALA A 173 1.14 -17.17 -8.71
C ALA A 173 2.01 -16.24 -7.86
N ILE A 174 1.43 -15.53 -6.91
CA ILE A 174 2.16 -14.88 -5.83
C ILE A 174 2.34 -15.93 -4.72
N TYR A 175 3.57 -16.19 -4.33
CA TYR A 175 3.87 -17.13 -3.26
C TYR A 175 4.16 -16.37 -1.97
N HIS A 176 3.47 -16.69 -0.91
CA HIS A 176 3.63 -16.00 0.37
C HIS A 176 3.94 -17.01 1.49
N HIS A 177 5.16 -17.00 1.95
CA HIS A 177 5.59 -17.68 3.16
C HIS A 177 5.78 -16.66 4.30
N ARG A 178 7.00 -16.26 4.65
CA ARG A 178 7.25 -15.11 5.54
C ARG A 178 7.18 -13.79 4.78
N LYS A 179 7.69 -13.80 3.57
CA LYS A 179 7.68 -12.72 2.60
C LYS A 179 6.92 -13.18 1.37
N TRP A 180 6.52 -12.26 0.50
CA TRP A 180 5.91 -12.61 -0.77
C TRP A 180 6.98 -12.68 -1.87
N LEU A 181 6.83 -13.66 -2.73
CA LEU A 181 7.63 -13.85 -3.93
C LEU A 181 6.68 -13.77 -5.14
N LEU A 182 6.94 -12.81 -6.03
CA LEU A 182 6.16 -12.60 -7.25
C LEU A 182 7.06 -12.91 -8.46
N PRO A 183 6.73 -13.91 -9.31
CA PRO A 183 7.35 -14.04 -10.63
C PRO A 183 7.14 -12.76 -11.44
N TYR A 184 8.23 -12.15 -11.91
CA TYR A 184 8.23 -10.81 -12.52
C TYR A 184 8.67 -10.80 -13.99
N GLY A 185 9.06 -11.94 -14.52
CA GLY A 185 9.56 -12.16 -15.89
C GLY A 185 10.34 -13.45 -15.96
N ASP A 186 11.06 -13.67 -17.04
CA ASP A 186 11.84 -14.87 -17.26
C ASP A 186 12.91 -15.03 -16.17
N HIS A 187 12.73 -16.05 -15.33
CA HIS A 187 13.62 -16.36 -14.21
C HIS A 187 13.89 -15.20 -13.22
N THR A 188 13.09 -14.14 -13.30
CA THR A 188 13.17 -13.00 -12.36
C THR A 188 12.00 -13.00 -11.39
N PHE A 189 12.28 -12.60 -10.17
CA PHE A 189 11.31 -12.64 -9.06
C PHE A 189 11.43 -11.37 -8.23
N ARG A 190 10.31 -10.78 -7.87
CA ARG A 190 10.30 -9.72 -6.88
C ARG A 190 10.00 -10.31 -5.51
N LEU A 191 10.87 -10.06 -4.55
CA LEU A 191 10.78 -10.54 -3.17
C LEU A 191 10.53 -9.35 -2.24
N GLY A 192 9.57 -9.48 -1.34
CA GLY A 192 9.28 -8.42 -0.37
C GLY A 192 8.30 -8.80 0.72
N ALA A 193 8.13 -7.92 1.64
CA ALA A 193 8.91 -6.74 1.91
C ALA A 193 9.34 -6.73 3.38
N THR A 194 10.38 -5.99 3.69
CA THR A 194 10.67 -5.66 5.09
C THR A 194 9.63 -4.68 5.63
N PHE A 195 9.61 -4.53 6.93
CA PHE A 195 8.83 -3.51 7.61
C PHE A 195 9.61 -3.03 8.83
N ASP A 196 10.12 -1.80 8.75
CA ASP A 196 10.85 -1.17 9.83
C ASP A 196 10.24 0.21 10.12
N SER A 197 9.74 0.39 11.34
CA SER A 197 9.18 1.65 11.84
C SER A 197 10.22 2.54 12.53
N ASN A 198 11.44 2.05 12.71
CA ASN A 198 12.54 2.78 13.38
C ASN A 198 13.51 3.42 12.39
N ASP A 199 13.42 3.04 11.11
CA ASP A 199 14.23 3.61 10.05
C ASP A 199 13.33 4.43 9.10
N ALA A 200 13.55 5.73 9.07
CA ALA A 200 12.83 6.67 8.20
C ALA A 200 13.71 7.14 7.01
N THR A 201 14.80 6.45 6.71
CA THR A 201 15.64 6.75 5.54
C THR A 201 15.13 6.04 4.29
N PRO A 202 15.19 6.64 3.09
CA PRO A 202 14.71 6.02 1.86
C PRO A 202 15.71 5.04 1.21
N GLU A 203 16.96 4.95 1.74
CA GLU A 203 18.03 4.15 1.17
C GLU A 203 17.89 2.66 1.54
N PRO A 204 18.20 1.74 0.59
CA PRO A 204 18.29 0.31 0.90
C PRO A 204 19.39 -0.03 1.90
N THR A 205 19.18 -1.06 2.73
CA THR A 205 20.15 -1.47 3.76
C THR A 205 20.64 -2.91 3.58
N ALA A 206 21.89 -3.17 3.98
CA ALA A 206 22.43 -4.51 3.99
C ALA A 206 21.66 -5.45 4.96
N ALA A 207 21.06 -4.90 6.01
CA ALA A 207 20.22 -5.64 6.95
C ALA A 207 18.90 -6.06 6.30
N GLY A 208 18.25 -5.16 5.57
CA GLY A 208 17.02 -5.44 4.83
C GLY A 208 17.22 -6.49 3.74
N ALA A 209 18.32 -6.38 2.96
CA ALA A 209 18.67 -7.42 1.98
C ALA A 209 18.85 -8.79 2.63
N ARG A 210 19.55 -8.83 3.76
CA ARG A 210 19.80 -10.07 4.53
C ARG A 210 18.51 -10.69 5.03
N GLU A 211 17.62 -9.90 5.66
CA GLU A 211 16.30 -10.35 6.12
C GLU A 211 15.49 -10.98 4.99
N LEU A 212 15.46 -10.34 3.82
CA LEU A 212 14.74 -10.84 2.66
C LEU A 212 15.35 -12.14 2.11
N LEU A 213 16.66 -12.19 1.93
CA LEU A 213 17.35 -13.39 1.44
C LEU A 213 17.22 -14.57 2.41
N ASP A 214 17.32 -14.35 3.70
CA ASP A 214 17.16 -15.40 4.72
C ASP A 214 15.71 -15.92 4.73
N ALA A 215 14.73 -15.04 4.56
CA ALA A 215 13.33 -15.44 4.40
C ALA A 215 13.12 -16.29 3.13
N ALA A 216 13.73 -15.91 2.00
CA ALA A 216 13.66 -16.69 0.76
C ALA A 216 14.34 -18.05 0.90
N ARG A 217 15.56 -18.09 1.43
CA ARG A 217 16.34 -19.33 1.63
C ARG A 217 15.70 -20.30 2.64
N SER A 218 14.90 -19.80 3.57
CA SER A 218 14.14 -20.65 4.49
C SER A 218 12.94 -21.35 3.85
N PHE A 219 12.68 -21.09 2.57
CA PHE A 219 11.50 -21.57 1.88
C PHE A 219 11.80 -22.12 0.48
N ILE A 220 12.71 -21.48 -0.27
CA ILE A 220 13.15 -21.95 -1.59
C ILE A 220 14.21 -23.03 -1.39
N ALA A 221 14.03 -24.16 -2.03
CA ALA A 221 14.94 -25.29 -1.93
C ALA A 221 16.40 -24.93 -2.30
N PRO A 222 17.40 -25.43 -1.58
CA PRO A 222 18.79 -24.92 -1.60
C PRO A 222 19.50 -25.09 -2.95
N GLN A 223 19.03 -25.95 -3.83
CA GLN A 223 19.57 -26.11 -5.19
C GLN A 223 19.32 -24.88 -6.10
N HIS A 224 18.43 -23.97 -5.69
CA HIS A 224 18.11 -22.76 -6.43
C HIS A 224 18.96 -21.58 -5.95
N ALA A 225 19.99 -21.25 -6.72
CA ALA A 225 20.86 -20.11 -6.41
C ALA A 225 20.16 -18.79 -6.72
N LEU A 226 20.02 -17.93 -5.70
CA LEU A 226 19.38 -16.62 -5.82
C LEU A 226 20.45 -15.53 -6.01
N THR A 227 20.35 -14.78 -7.10
CA THR A 227 21.21 -13.63 -7.38
C THR A 227 20.42 -12.34 -7.26
N VAL A 228 20.89 -11.40 -6.45
CA VAL A 228 20.27 -10.08 -6.30
C VAL A 228 20.66 -9.21 -7.51
N LYS A 229 19.67 -8.72 -8.25
CA LYS A 229 19.86 -7.82 -9.40
C LYS A 229 19.60 -6.36 -9.01
N GLN A 230 18.57 -6.12 -8.19
CA GLN A 230 18.22 -4.78 -7.74
C GLN A 230 17.71 -4.83 -6.29
N HIS A 231 17.94 -3.74 -5.57
CA HIS A 231 17.46 -3.54 -4.20
C HIS A 231 16.76 -2.18 -4.12
N HIS A 232 15.51 -2.18 -3.71
CA HIS A 232 14.68 -1.00 -3.61
C HIS A 232 14.21 -0.79 -2.18
N ALA A 233 14.17 0.45 -1.75
CA ALA A 233 13.56 0.86 -0.49
C ALA A 233 12.57 2.00 -0.72
N GLY A 234 11.66 2.17 0.22
CA GLY A 234 10.71 3.28 0.22
C GLY A 234 10.01 3.42 1.56
N LEU A 235 9.59 4.64 1.85
CA LEU A 235 8.87 4.97 3.07
C LEU A 235 7.36 4.89 2.84
N ARG A 236 6.69 4.14 3.69
CA ARG A 236 5.23 4.07 3.70
C ARG A 236 4.67 5.13 4.64
N PRO A 237 3.72 5.95 4.21
CA PRO A 237 3.01 6.86 5.10
C PRO A 237 2.02 6.07 5.96
N SER A 238 2.52 5.32 6.91
CA SER A 238 1.71 4.55 7.85
C SER A 238 1.16 5.44 8.95
N THR A 239 0.07 5.03 9.57
CA THR A 239 -0.62 5.77 10.62
C THR A 239 -0.71 4.92 11.89
N LYS A 240 -0.79 5.56 13.03
CA LYS A 240 -0.83 4.86 14.33
C LYS A 240 -2.04 3.93 14.46
N ASP A 241 -3.17 4.34 13.95
CA ASP A 241 -4.45 3.59 13.99
C ASP A 241 -4.68 2.69 12.77
N ILE A 242 -3.72 2.66 11.82
CA ILE A 242 -3.80 1.90 10.58
C ILE A 242 -4.99 2.35 9.69
N ARG A 243 -5.44 3.60 9.83
CA ARG A 243 -6.48 4.23 9.02
C ARG A 243 -5.91 5.39 8.22
N PRO A 244 -6.38 5.63 7.00
CA PRO A 244 -5.97 6.79 6.21
C PRO A 244 -6.30 8.12 6.90
N PHE A 245 -5.66 9.17 6.47
CA PHE A 245 -5.99 10.55 6.79
C PHE A 245 -6.68 11.18 5.58
N ILE A 246 -7.99 11.36 5.67
CA ILE A 246 -8.79 11.97 4.61
C ILE A 246 -9.70 13.00 5.26
N GLY A 247 -9.87 14.17 4.63
CA GLY A 247 -10.82 15.16 5.12
C GLY A 247 -10.34 16.59 5.00
N ASN A 248 -11.12 17.48 5.59
CA ASN A 248 -10.92 18.92 5.57
C ASN A 248 -10.08 19.38 6.76
N HIS A 249 -9.25 20.39 6.56
CA HIS A 249 -8.60 21.05 7.67
C HIS A 249 -9.65 21.68 8.61
N PRO A 250 -9.51 21.54 9.94
CA PRO A 250 -10.57 21.96 10.87
C PRO A 250 -10.83 23.48 10.90
N THR A 251 -9.83 24.31 10.56
CA THR A 251 -9.95 25.78 10.63
C THR A 251 -9.61 26.48 9.31
N GLU A 252 -8.85 25.83 8.42
CA GLU A 252 -8.45 26.43 7.15
C GLU A 252 -9.35 25.93 6.02
N ALA A 253 -10.37 26.69 5.69
CA ALA A 253 -11.29 26.34 4.62
C ALA A 253 -10.55 26.22 3.28
N GLY A 254 -10.91 25.20 2.48
CA GLY A 254 -10.28 24.93 1.19
C GLY A 254 -9.01 24.07 1.28
N LEU A 255 -8.45 23.79 2.48
CA LEU A 255 -7.37 22.82 2.64
C LEU A 255 -7.90 21.44 2.99
N HIS A 256 -7.36 20.45 2.31
CA HIS A 256 -7.75 19.04 2.44
C HIS A 256 -6.54 18.13 2.46
N ILE A 257 -6.71 16.94 3.04
CA ILE A 257 -5.69 15.91 3.03
C ILE A 257 -6.24 14.59 2.48
N PHE A 258 -5.42 13.91 1.69
CA PHE A 258 -5.62 12.55 1.25
C PHE A 258 -4.30 11.78 1.37
N ASN A 259 -4.05 11.18 2.54
CA ASN A 259 -2.75 10.60 2.88
C ASN A 259 -2.90 9.37 3.81
N GLY A 260 -1.80 8.83 4.28
CA GLY A 260 -1.80 7.78 5.31
C GLY A 260 -2.21 6.40 4.81
N LEU A 261 -2.09 6.10 3.51
CA LEU A 261 -2.51 4.82 2.92
C LEU A 261 -1.58 3.64 3.28
N GLY A 262 -0.42 3.91 3.86
CA GLY A 262 0.56 2.90 4.29
C GLY A 262 1.00 1.99 3.14
N SER A 263 0.95 0.67 3.37
CA SER A 263 1.30 -0.34 2.36
C SER A 263 0.12 -0.79 1.48
N LYS A 264 -1.06 -0.16 1.61
CA LYS A 264 -2.30 -0.63 0.97
C LYS A 264 -2.86 0.36 -0.06
N GLY A 265 -2.08 1.35 -0.46
CA GLY A 265 -2.52 2.39 -1.39
C GLY A 265 -3.18 1.83 -2.65
N ALA A 266 -2.59 0.84 -3.29
CA ALA A 266 -3.14 0.24 -4.50
C ALA A 266 -4.55 -0.36 -4.32
N SER A 267 -4.87 -0.89 -3.15
CA SER A 267 -6.21 -1.47 -2.88
C SER A 267 -7.19 -0.48 -2.27
N LEU A 268 -6.70 0.55 -1.57
CA LEU A 268 -7.53 1.50 -0.84
C LEU A 268 -7.89 2.74 -1.67
N ALA A 269 -6.92 3.28 -2.42
CA ALA A 269 -7.07 4.56 -3.11
C ALA A 269 -8.30 4.62 -4.03
N PRO A 270 -8.62 3.61 -4.85
CA PRO A 270 -9.76 3.70 -5.76
C PRO A 270 -11.09 4.02 -5.07
N GLU A 271 -11.41 3.29 -4.00
CA GLU A 271 -12.66 3.53 -3.27
C GLU A 271 -12.58 4.82 -2.42
N LEU A 272 -11.44 5.07 -1.78
CA LEU A 272 -11.29 6.24 -0.92
C LEU A 272 -11.31 7.56 -1.70
N ILE A 273 -10.78 7.58 -2.93
CA ILE A 273 -10.90 8.74 -3.83
C ILE A 273 -12.37 8.99 -4.17
N ARG A 274 -13.14 7.96 -4.46
CA ARG A 274 -14.58 8.09 -4.74
C ARG A 274 -15.34 8.71 -3.55
N GLN A 275 -15.06 8.23 -2.33
CA GLN A 275 -15.66 8.79 -1.10
C GLN A 275 -15.22 10.23 -0.87
N PHE A 276 -13.94 10.52 -1.05
CA PHE A 276 -13.41 11.86 -0.87
C PHE A 276 -14.00 12.87 -1.88
N LEU A 277 -14.13 12.48 -3.14
CA LEU A 277 -14.77 13.33 -4.15
C LEU A 277 -16.26 13.56 -3.86
N ALA A 278 -16.98 12.54 -3.40
CA ALA A 278 -18.38 12.70 -2.97
C ALA A 278 -18.50 13.65 -1.77
N HIS A 279 -17.52 13.63 -0.87
CA HIS A 279 -17.43 14.56 0.25
C HIS A 279 -17.11 15.98 -0.23
N LEU A 280 -16.06 16.14 -1.00
CA LEU A 280 -15.55 17.44 -1.45
C LEU A 280 -16.53 18.19 -2.33
N LEU A 281 -17.13 17.50 -3.28
CA LEU A 281 -18.00 18.10 -4.31
C LEU A 281 -19.50 18.00 -3.96
N GLY A 282 -19.89 17.02 -3.18
CA GLY A 282 -21.30 16.71 -2.88
C GLY A 282 -21.68 16.83 -1.41
N GLY A 283 -20.76 17.22 -0.53
CA GLY A 283 -21.02 17.39 0.91
C GLY A 283 -21.37 16.09 1.64
N GLN A 284 -21.12 14.90 1.02
CA GLN A 284 -21.40 13.62 1.69
C GLN A 284 -20.48 13.42 2.89
N PRO A 285 -20.96 12.91 4.03
CA PRO A 285 -20.10 12.63 5.17
C PRO A 285 -19.07 11.55 4.82
N LEU A 286 -17.83 11.73 5.29
CA LEU A 286 -16.80 10.69 5.23
C LEU A 286 -17.10 9.59 6.26
N ASP A 287 -16.58 8.38 5.99
CA ASP A 287 -16.54 7.34 7.02
C ASP A 287 -15.74 7.86 8.23
N PRO A 288 -16.29 7.84 9.45
CA PRO A 288 -15.60 8.33 10.66
C PRO A 288 -14.24 7.65 10.92
N GLU A 289 -14.02 6.43 10.41
CA GLU A 289 -12.75 5.73 10.56
C GLU A 289 -11.62 6.31 9.70
N ILE A 290 -11.93 7.08 8.64
CA ILE A 290 -10.94 7.70 7.75
C ILE A 290 -10.88 9.21 7.87
N ASP A 291 -11.96 9.84 8.37
CA ASP A 291 -12.01 11.28 8.55
C ASP A 291 -11.01 11.75 9.60
N ILE A 292 -10.19 12.76 9.26
CA ILE A 292 -9.23 13.36 10.19
C ILE A 292 -9.91 14.07 11.36
N ALA A 293 -11.19 14.38 11.27
CA ALA A 293 -11.98 14.94 12.37
C ALA A 293 -11.88 14.10 13.67
N ARG A 294 -11.60 12.77 13.56
CA ARG A 294 -11.37 11.89 14.72
C ARG A 294 -10.16 12.27 15.58
N PHE A 295 -9.30 13.17 15.10
CA PHE A 295 -8.11 13.65 15.83
C PHE A 295 -8.26 15.10 16.34
N VAL A 296 -9.30 15.83 15.96
CA VAL A 296 -9.45 17.26 16.28
C VAL A 296 -9.56 17.48 17.79
N GLU A 297 -10.28 16.63 18.51
CA GLU A 297 -10.42 16.73 19.98
C GLU A 297 -9.09 16.56 20.73
N THR A 298 -8.17 15.75 20.16
CA THR A 298 -6.83 15.56 20.76
C THR A 298 -5.93 16.78 20.60
N VAL A 299 -6.19 17.65 19.65
CA VAL A 299 -5.43 18.89 19.42
C VAL A 299 -5.95 20.03 20.28
N THR A 300 -7.27 20.09 20.48
CA THR A 300 -7.93 21.12 21.31
C THR A 300 -7.80 20.84 22.81
N ASN A 301 -7.60 19.57 23.21
CA ASN A 301 -7.33 19.13 24.58
C ASN A 301 -6.15 18.16 24.58
N PRO A 302 -4.89 18.63 24.54
CA PRO A 302 -3.76 17.74 24.66
C PRO A 302 -3.83 17.00 26.00
N PRO A 303 -3.57 15.69 26.04
CA PRO A 303 -3.55 14.93 27.28
C PRO A 303 -2.56 15.62 28.22
N GLN A 304 -3.04 15.97 29.42
CA GLN A 304 -2.13 16.48 30.47
C GLN A 304 -1.06 15.40 30.67
N THR A 305 0.18 15.74 30.32
CA THR A 305 1.33 14.93 30.71
C THR A 305 1.34 14.93 32.24
N ASP A 306 0.97 13.83 32.86
CA ASP A 306 1.20 13.60 34.28
C ASP A 306 2.71 13.74 34.52
N ALA A 307 3.10 14.92 34.95
CA ALA A 307 4.40 15.16 35.55
C ALA A 307 4.40 14.52 36.93
N THR A 308 4.61 13.24 37.01
CA THR A 308 4.91 12.56 38.29
C THR A 308 6.18 11.76 38.13
N HIS A 309 7.20 12.35 38.70
CA HIS A 309 8.45 11.86 39.32
C HIS A 309 9.12 10.60 38.77
#